data_e28fd0060dd0ff3074b435e8e5dd8e25
#
_entry.id   e28fd0060dd0ff3074b435e8e5dd8e25
#
_cell.length_a   1.000
_cell.length_b   1.000
_cell.length_c   1.000
_cell.angle_alpha   90.00
_cell.angle_beta   90.00
_cell.angle_gamma   90.00
#
_symmetry.space_group_name_H-M   'P 1'
#
loop_
_entity.id
_entity.type
_entity.pdbx_description
1 polymer ?
#
loop_
_entity_poly.entity_id
_entity_poly.type
_entity_poly.pdbx_seq_one_letter_code
_entity_poly.pdbx_strand_id
1 'polypeptide(L)'
;MKQMSSYPVRISRSADIRKTLSATAGIYRKAVDFFISVCMEEWDTVSACKGQTGKVNAVEAFTVKTSKRKTVPYDFGKDFYKFPSYLRRAAIAQAVGKVSSYKSNMKNWEASDPRTRGRIPGYPCAGYVYPAMYRNNMFVRTGTYTASI
;
A
#
# COMPACT_ATOMS: atom_id res chain seq x y z
N MET A 1 19.42 -22.70 4.31
CA MET A 1 18.64 -21.45 4.50
C MET A 1 19.22 -20.39 3.56
N LYS A 2 18.41 -19.81 2.66
CA LYS A 2 18.92 -18.77 1.74
C LYS A 2 18.91 -17.45 2.50
N GLN A 3 20.07 -16.90 2.79
CA GLN A 3 20.20 -15.64 3.51
C GLN A 3 19.90 -14.50 2.54
N MET A 4 18.86 -13.73 2.81
CA MET A 4 18.54 -12.52 2.04
C MET A 4 19.16 -11.32 2.74
N SER A 5 20.01 -10.59 2.02
CA SER A 5 20.56 -9.32 2.48
C SER A 5 20.09 -8.19 1.57
N SER A 6 19.76 -7.04 2.17
CA SER A 6 19.40 -5.83 1.44
C SER A 6 20.46 -4.77 1.68
N TYR A 7 20.87 -4.08 0.61
CA TYR A 7 21.85 -3.01 0.67
C TYR A 7 21.23 -1.70 0.20
N PRO A 8 21.35 -0.62 0.98
CA PRO A 8 20.94 0.70 0.50
C PRO A 8 21.95 1.18 -0.57
N VAL A 9 21.43 1.54 -1.74
CA VAL A 9 22.24 2.09 -2.83
C VAL A 9 21.83 3.53 -3.08
N ARG A 10 22.81 4.44 -3.09
CA ARG A 10 22.55 5.84 -3.42
C ARG A 10 22.45 6.00 -4.95
N ILE A 11 21.32 6.49 -5.42
CA ILE A 11 21.08 6.74 -6.84
C ILE A 11 21.37 8.22 -7.13
N SER A 12 22.28 8.50 -8.08
CA SER A 12 22.47 9.85 -8.65
C SER A 12 21.26 10.17 -9.53
N ARG A 13 20.70 11.35 -9.37
CA ARG A 13 19.47 11.76 -10.06
C ARG A 13 19.51 13.25 -10.44
N SER A 14 19.05 13.55 -11.63
CA SER A 14 18.81 14.93 -12.07
C SER A 14 17.62 15.55 -11.32
N ALA A 15 17.49 16.88 -11.40
CA ALA A 15 16.37 17.60 -10.81
C ALA A 15 15.02 17.13 -11.37
N ASP A 16 14.94 16.84 -12.68
CA ASP A 16 13.72 16.40 -13.35
C ASP A 16 13.30 15.01 -12.90
N ILE A 17 14.25 14.06 -12.79
CA ILE A 17 13.97 12.72 -12.25
C ILE A 17 13.47 12.83 -10.81
N ARG A 18 14.06 13.69 -9.99
CA ARG A 18 13.60 13.91 -8.61
C ARG A 18 12.16 14.42 -8.56
N LYS A 19 11.82 15.38 -9.42
CA LYS A 19 10.47 15.94 -9.52
C LYS A 19 9.45 14.86 -9.91
N THR A 20 9.76 14.07 -10.94
CA THR A 20 8.90 12.96 -11.40
C THR A 20 8.71 11.89 -10.31
N LEU A 21 9.78 11.45 -9.67
CA LEU A 21 9.70 10.45 -8.59
C LEU A 21 8.90 10.98 -7.39
N SER A 22 9.08 12.26 -7.03
CA SER A 22 8.32 12.88 -5.95
C SER A 22 6.83 12.97 -6.26
N ALA A 23 6.46 13.34 -7.49
CA ALA A 23 5.07 13.36 -7.95
C ALA A 23 4.45 11.96 -7.94
N THR A 24 5.16 10.97 -8.45
CA THR A 24 4.72 9.56 -8.44
C THR A 24 4.52 9.04 -7.01
N ALA A 25 5.47 9.34 -6.11
CA ALA A 25 5.33 8.97 -4.70
C ALA A 25 4.12 9.65 -4.04
N GLY A 26 3.84 10.91 -4.41
CA GLY A 26 2.65 11.63 -3.93
C GLY A 26 1.35 10.97 -4.37
N ILE A 27 1.24 10.58 -5.64
CA ILE A 27 0.07 9.87 -6.18
C ILE A 27 -0.07 8.49 -5.50
N TYR A 28 1.04 7.77 -5.33
CA TYR A 28 1.04 6.48 -4.64
C TYR A 28 0.53 6.60 -3.19
N ARG A 29 0.94 7.61 -2.44
CA ARG A 29 0.48 7.86 -1.07
C ARG A 29 -1.02 8.14 -1.02
N LYS A 30 -1.54 8.94 -1.94
CA LYS A 30 -3.00 9.16 -2.07
C LYS A 30 -3.75 7.85 -2.34
N ALA A 31 -3.18 6.98 -3.19
CA ALA A 31 -3.76 5.66 -3.42
C ALA A 31 -3.74 4.77 -2.16
N VAL A 32 -2.66 4.81 -1.37
CA VAL A 32 -2.60 4.10 -0.08
C VAL A 32 -3.64 4.64 0.89
N ASP A 33 -3.82 5.96 1.00
CA ASP A 33 -4.85 6.57 1.87
C ASP A 33 -6.26 6.17 1.43
N PHE A 34 -6.54 6.15 0.13
CA PHE A 34 -7.81 5.64 -0.42
C PHE A 34 -8.05 4.19 0.03
N PHE A 35 -7.08 3.30 -0.12
CA PHE A 35 -7.23 1.91 0.30
C PHE A 35 -7.29 1.73 1.82
N ILE A 36 -6.67 2.61 2.61
CA ILE A 36 -6.84 2.63 4.07
C ILE A 36 -8.30 2.88 4.42
N SER A 37 -8.95 3.87 3.80
CA SER A 37 -10.35 4.17 4.04
C SER A 37 -11.24 2.96 3.72
N VAL A 38 -11.05 2.35 2.57
CA VAL A 38 -11.79 1.14 2.17
C VAL A 38 -11.55 -0.01 3.16
N CYS A 39 -10.28 -0.25 3.55
CA CYS A 39 -9.97 -1.30 4.53
C CYS A 39 -10.55 -1.03 5.92
N MET A 40 -10.68 0.23 6.31
CA MET A 40 -11.30 0.59 7.61
C MET A 40 -12.79 0.30 7.62
N GLU A 41 -13.49 0.59 6.52
CA GLU A 41 -14.92 0.34 6.36
C GLU A 41 -15.23 -1.16 6.22
N GLU A 42 -14.44 -1.88 5.43
CA GLU A 42 -14.68 -3.29 5.07
C GLU A 42 -13.80 -4.26 5.88
N TRP A 43 -13.30 -3.83 7.04
CA TRP A 43 -12.30 -4.60 7.78
C TRP A 43 -12.73 -6.01 8.15
N ASP A 44 -13.96 -6.22 8.52
CA ASP A 44 -14.47 -7.53 8.92
C ASP A 44 -14.35 -8.54 7.76
N THR A 45 -14.73 -8.14 6.56
CA THR A 45 -14.59 -8.95 5.35
C THR A 45 -13.12 -9.16 4.98
N VAL A 46 -12.31 -8.10 5.01
CA VAL A 46 -10.88 -8.17 4.65
C VAL A 46 -10.09 -9.03 5.64
N SER A 47 -10.36 -8.88 6.94
CA SER A 47 -9.64 -9.62 7.99
C SER A 47 -9.97 -11.11 7.99
N ALA A 48 -11.17 -11.50 7.57
CA ALA A 48 -11.60 -12.90 7.45
C ALA A 48 -10.86 -13.66 6.32
N CYS A 49 -10.28 -12.94 5.34
CA CYS A 49 -9.56 -13.55 4.24
C CYS A 49 -8.22 -14.16 4.69
N LYS A 50 -7.93 -15.37 4.21
CA LYS A 50 -6.69 -16.08 4.52
C LYS A 50 -5.50 -15.49 3.74
N GLY A 51 -4.43 -15.17 4.45
CA GLY A 51 -3.17 -14.72 3.91
C GLY A 51 -3.23 -13.32 3.27
N GLN A 52 -2.06 -12.78 2.94
CA GLN A 52 -1.94 -11.44 2.37
C GLN A 52 -2.59 -11.33 0.98
N THR A 53 -2.40 -12.34 0.15
CA THR A 53 -2.97 -12.37 -1.20
C THR A 53 -4.50 -12.36 -1.17
N GLY A 54 -5.11 -13.14 -0.26
CA GLY A 54 -6.57 -13.17 -0.08
C GLY A 54 -7.12 -11.79 0.31
N LYS A 55 -6.48 -11.11 1.24
CA LYS A 55 -6.85 -9.76 1.66
C LYS A 55 -6.72 -8.74 0.54
N VAL A 56 -5.62 -8.78 -0.23
CA VAL A 56 -5.42 -7.90 -1.41
C VAL A 56 -6.52 -8.14 -2.44
N ASN A 57 -6.85 -9.39 -2.74
CA ASN A 57 -7.90 -9.73 -3.71
C ASN A 57 -9.29 -9.26 -3.24
N ALA A 58 -9.59 -9.36 -1.94
CA ALA A 58 -10.84 -8.85 -1.38
C ALA A 58 -10.97 -7.33 -1.58
N VAL A 59 -9.92 -6.57 -1.28
CA VAL A 59 -9.92 -5.12 -1.48
C VAL A 59 -10.02 -4.77 -2.98
N GLU A 60 -9.33 -5.49 -3.86
CA GLU A 60 -9.51 -5.32 -5.32
C GLU A 60 -10.96 -5.60 -5.76
N ALA A 61 -11.62 -6.56 -5.10
CA ALA A 61 -13.02 -6.85 -5.41
C ALA A 61 -13.95 -5.67 -5.10
N PHE A 62 -13.68 -4.88 -4.08
CA PHE A 62 -14.46 -3.70 -3.73
C PHE A 62 -14.13 -2.47 -4.56
N THR A 63 -12.94 -2.41 -5.17
CA THR A 63 -12.39 -1.15 -5.71
C THR A 63 -12.12 -1.16 -7.21
N VAL A 64 -12.02 -2.33 -7.83
CA VAL A 64 -11.61 -2.44 -9.23
C VAL A 64 -12.69 -3.07 -10.09
N LYS A 65 -13.12 -2.32 -11.12
CA LYS A 65 -14.00 -2.84 -12.17
C LYS A 65 -13.27 -3.83 -13.07
N THR A 66 -13.97 -4.87 -13.47
CA THR A 66 -13.51 -5.87 -14.44
C THR A 66 -14.58 -6.13 -15.47
N SER A 67 -14.26 -6.92 -16.52
CA SER A 67 -15.26 -7.33 -17.52
C SER A 67 -16.48 -8.03 -16.91
N LYS A 68 -16.25 -8.80 -15.83
CA LYS A 68 -17.30 -9.53 -15.10
C LYS A 68 -17.97 -8.69 -13.99
N ARG A 69 -17.28 -7.67 -13.46
CA ARG A 69 -17.75 -6.78 -12.38
C ARG A 69 -17.72 -5.34 -12.84
N LYS A 70 -18.83 -4.88 -13.40
CA LYS A 70 -18.96 -3.53 -13.97
C LYS A 70 -19.15 -2.43 -12.93
N THR A 71 -19.69 -2.78 -11.78
CA THR A 71 -19.93 -1.85 -10.65
C THR A 71 -19.17 -2.30 -9.41
N VAL A 72 -18.65 -1.35 -8.68
CA VAL A 72 -17.93 -1.57 -7.41
C VAL A 72 -18.35 -0.49 -6.41
N PRO A 73 -18.40 -0.78 -5.10
CA PRO A 73 -18.77 0.22 -4.10
C PRO A 73 -17.79 1.40 -4.03
N TYR A 74 -16.50 1.15 -4.24
CA TYR A 74 -15.43 2.16 -4.18
C TYR A 74 -14.69 2.18 -5.51
N ASP A 75 -15.03 3.08 -6.42
CA ASP A 75 -14.45 3.10 -7.77
C ASP A 75 -13.06 3.75 -7.79
N PHE A 76 -12.01 2.95 -7.58
CA PHE A 76 -10.63 3.39 -7.65
C PHE A 76 -10.26 4.02 -9.01
N GLY A 77 -10.81 3.51 -10.10
CA GLY A 77 -10.50 3.99 -11.45
C GLY A 77 -10.99 5.41 -11.73
N LYS A 78 -11.96 5.91 -10.97
CA LYS A 78 -12.48 7.27 -11.08
C LYS A 78 -11.43 8.30 -10.65
N ASP A 79 -10.74 8.04 -9.55
CA ASP A 79 -9.77 8.97 -8.94
C ASP A 79 -8.33 8.71 -9.40
N PHE A 80 -8.04 7.46 -9.83
CA PHE A 80 -6.70 7.01 -10.21
C PHE A 80 -6.69 6.37 -11.61
N TYR A 81 -6.97 7.18 -12.61
CA TYR A 81 -6.99 6.72 -14.00
C TYR A 81 -5.64 6.16 -14.45
N LYS A 82 -5.65 4.98 -15.10
CA LYS A 82 -4.44 4.27 -15.60
C LYS A 82 -3.38 3.95 -14.54
N PHE A 83 -3.76 3.85 -13.28
CA PHE A 83 -2.81 3.48 -12.23
C PHE A 83 -2.30 2.05 -12.42
N PRO A 84 -0.97 1.81 -12.45
CA PRO A 84 -0.40 0.50 -12.73
C PRO A 84 -0.84 -0.57 -11.72
N SER A 85 -1.22 -1.75 -12.22
CA SER A 85 -1.78 -2.83 -11.39
C SER A 85 -0.84 -3.30 -10.28
N TYR A 86 0.47 -3.40 -10.55
CA TYR A 86 1.46 -3.79 -9.54
C TYR A 86 1.59 -2.75 -8.44
N LEU A 87 1.61 -1.46 -8.79
CA LEU A 87 1.61 -0.37 -7.79
C LEU A 87 0.32 -0.37 -6.97
N ARG A 88 -0.83 -0.62 -7.60
CA ARG A 88 -2.11 -0.74 -6.92
C ARG A 88 -2.09 -1.87 -5.90
N ARG A 89 -1.65 -3.07 -6.29
CA ARG A 89 -1.55 -4.20 -5.37
C ARG A 89 -0.58 -3.94 -4.22
N ALA A 90 0.53 -3.27 -4.48
CA ALA A 90 1.47 -2.84 -3.44
C ALA A 90 0.82 -1.82 -2.48
N ALA A 91 0.05 -0.86 -3.00
CA ALA A 91 -0.67 0.12 -2.20
C ALA A 91 -1.73 -0.54 -1.31
N ILE A 92 -2.49 -1.51 -1.84
CA ILE A 92 -3.46 -2.31 -1.07
C ILE A 92 -2.75 -3.09 0.04
N ALA A 93 -1.65 -3.77 -0.27
CA ALA A 93 -0.89 -4.53 0.72
C ALA A 93 -0.39 -3.64 1.88
N GLN A 94 0.08 -2.43 1.55
CA GLN A 94 0.46 -1.41 2.53
C GLN A 94 -0.72 -0.97 3.40
N ALA A 95 -1.85 -0.67 2.78
CA ALA A 95 -3.07 -0.26 3.48
C ALA A 95 -3.57 -1.34 4.44
N VAL A 96 -3.66 -2.59 3.98
CA VAL A 96 -4.04 -3.75 4.83
C VAL A 96 -3.10 -3.88 6.02
N GLY A 97 -1.78 -3.76 5.83
CA GLY A 97 -0.80 -3.83 6.91
C GLY A 97 -1.00 -2.72 7.95
N LYS A 98 -1.20 -1.48 7.50
CA LYS A 98 -1.41 -0.32 8.38
C LYS A 98 -2.71 -0.43 9.18
N VAL A 99 -3.82 -0.84 8.54
CA VAL A 99 -5.10 -1.03 9.22
C VAL A 99 -5.03 -2.20 10.21
N SER A 100 -4.38 -3.31 9.85
CA SER A 100 -4.16 -4.44 10.75
C SER A 100 -3.39 -4.02 12.01
N SER A 101 -2.30 -3.27 11.85
CA SER A 101 -1.51 -2.75 12.97
C SER A 101 -2.33 -1.80 13.83
N TYR A 102 -3.09 -0.89 13.21
CA TYR A 102 -3.96 0.04 13.94
C TYR A 102 -5.01 -0.70 14.77
N LYS A 103 -5.73 -1.66 14.18
CA LYS A 103 -6.75 -2.45 14.89
C LYS A 103 -6.16 -3.25 16.05
N SER A 104 -4.96 -3.83 15.87
CA SER A 104 -4.24 -4.54 16.94
C SER A 104 -3.82 -3.58 18.07
N ASN A 105 -3.29 -2.41 17.71
CA ASN A 105 -2.89 -1.40 18.69
C ASN A 105 -4.10 -0.85 19.47
N MET A 106 -5.23 -0.61 18.79
CA MET A 106 -6.47 -0.19 19.44
C MET A 106 -6.95 -1.24 20.45
N LYS A 107 -7.01 -2.51 20.04
CA LYS A 107 -7.38 -3.61 20.93
C LYS A 107 -6.48 -3.68 22.17
N ASN A 108 -5.18 -3.56 21.98
CA ASN A 108 -4.21 -3.56 23.09
C ASN A 108 -4.39 -2.34 23.99
N TRP A 109 -4.63 -1.18 23.40
CA TRP A 109 -4.87 0.05 24.16
C TRP A 109 -6.16 -0.03 24.97
N GLU A 110 -7.24 -0.54 24.42
CA GLU A 110 -8.52 -0.76 25.11
C GLU A 110 -8.40 -1.77 26.26
N ALA A 111 -7.59 -2.82 26.09
CA ALA A 111 -7.34 -3.84 27.11
C ALA A 111 -6.39 -3.37 28.23
N SER A 112 -5.68 -2.25 28.05
CA SER A 112 -4.75 -1.71 29.04
C SER A 112 -5.47 -1.01 30.19
N ASP A 113 -4.85 -0.98 31.38
CA ASP A 113 -5.39 -0.27 32.55
C ASP A 113 -5.58 1.23 32.23
N PRO A 114 -6.79 1.80 32.39
CA PRO A 114 -7.09 3.20 32.16
C PRO A 114 -6.17 4.20 32.88
N ARG A 115 -5.57 3.78 33.99
CA ARG A 115 -4.68 4.64 34.79
C ARG A 115 -3.27 4.73 34.24
N THR A 116 -2.83 3.70 33.48
CA THR A 116 -1.44 3.59 33.01
C THR A 116 -1.31 3.59 31.50
N ARG A 117 -2.42 3.41 30.77
CA ARG A 117 -2.41 3.37 29.31
C ARG A 117 -1.96 4.70 28.71
N GLY A 118 -1.13 4.60 27.66
CA GLY A 118 -0.63 5.74 26.93
C GLY A 118 -1.69 6.41 26.04
N ARG A 119 -1.21 7.26 25.13
CA ARG A 119 -2.07 7.96 24.17
C ARG A 119 -2.80 6.98 23.25
N ILE A 120 -4.05 7.30 22.90
CA ILE A 120 -4.83 6.54 21.94
C ILE A 120 -4.09 6.42 20.60
N PRO A 121 -4.06 5.23 19.96
CA PRO A 121 -3.48 5.05 18.64
C PRO A 121 -4.08 6.01 17.61
N GLY A 122 -3.22 6.70 16.84
CA GLY A 122 -3.66 7.60 15.78
C GLY A 122 -4.28 6.84 14.60
N TYR A 123 -5.22 7.47 13.91
CA TYR A 123 -5.82 6.92 12.70
C TYR A 123 -4.75 6.61 11.63
N PRO A 124 -4.81 5.46 10.94
CA PRO A 124 -3.79 5.08 9.98
C PRO A 124 -3.80 6.01 8.76
N CYS A 125 -2.62 6.34 8.28
CA CYS A 125 -2.42 7.14 7.06
C CYS A 125 -1.22 6.62 6.28
N ALA A 126 -1.09 7.02 5.01
CA ALA A 126 0.02 6.61 4.17
C ALA A 126 1.38 7.05 4.75
N GLY A 127 1.47 8.29 5.25
CA GLY A 127 2.72 8.84 5.75
C GLY A 127 3.80 8.89 4.64
N TYR A 128 5.04 8.56 4.97
CA TYR A 128 6.18 8.58 4.05
C TYR A 128 6.45 7.23 3.37
N VAL A 129 5.40 6.52 2.95
CA VAL A 129 5.59 5.27 2.21
C VAL A 129 6.03 5.52 0.77
N TYR A 130 6.80 4.57 0.24
CA TYR A 130 7.24 4.53 -1.14
C TYR A 130 6.77 3.23 -1.80
N PRO A 131 6.50 3.23 -3.12
CA PRO A 131 6.09 2.03 -3.81
C PRO A 131 7.20 0.99 -3.81
N ALA A 132 6.84 -0.26 -3.53
CA ALA A 132 7.71 -1.39 -3.80
C ALA A 132 7.72 -1.66 -5.31
N MET A 133 8.91 -1.72 -5.90
CA MET A 133 9.07 -1.97 -7.32
C MET A 133 9.55 -3.41 -7.55
N TYR A 134 8.83 -4.15 -8.40
CA TYR A 134 9.16 -5.54 -8.72
C TYR A 134 10.04 -5.59 -9.97
N ARG A 135 11.19 -6.27 -9.84
CA ARG A 135 12.10 -6.51 -10.97
C ARG A 135 11.37 -7.21 -12.12
N ASN A 136 11.70 -6.83 -13.34
CA ASN A 136 11.14 -7.30 -14.62
C ASN A 136 9.68 -6.88 -14.90
N ASN A 137 8.93 -6.45 -13.89
CA ASN A 137 7.55 -5.99 -14.05
C ASN A 137 7.43 -4.46 -13.99
N MET A 138 8.28 -3.83 -13.18
CA MET A 138 8.24 -2.39 -12.93
C MET A 138 9.57 -1.71 -13.20
N PHE A 139 10.67 -2.46 -13.21
CA PHE A 139 11.96 -1.97 -13.65
C PHE A 139 12.79 -3.08 -14.29
N VAL A 140 13.64 -2.72 -15.22
CA VAL A 140 14.58 -3.63 -15.87
C VAL A 140 15.99 -3.13 -15.61
N ARG A 141 16.86 -4.01 -15.15
CA ARG A 141 18.27 -3.69 -14.99
C ARG A 141 18.94 -3.67 -16.37
N THR A 142 19.44 -2.53 -16.80
CA THR A 142 20.07 -2.31 -18.11
C THR A 142 21.60 -2.41 -18.08
N GLY A 143 22.19 -2.42 -16.88
CA GLY A 143 23.62 -2.55 -16.68
C GLY A 143 23.98 -2.80 -15.21
N THR A 144 25.26 -2.79 -14.89
CA THR A 144 25.75 -3.03 -13.53
C THR A 144 25.19 -2.00 -12.54
N TYR A 145 25.07 -0.73 -12.96
CA TYR A 145 24.61 0.39 -12.13
C TYR A 145 23.42 1.15 -12.73
N THR A 146 22.77 0.62 -13.76
CA THR A 146 21.68 1.29 -14.46
C THR A 146 20.41 0.43 -14.50
N ALA A 147 19.27 1.07 -14.39
CA ALA A 147 17.96 0.47 -14.53
C ALA A 147 17.01 1.41 -15.27
N SER A 148 16.12 0.85 -16.07
CA SER A 148 14.99 1.54 -16.69
C SER A 148 13.73 1.26 -15.88
N ILE A 149 12.94 2.31 -15.62
CA ILE A 149 11.66 2.29 -14.88
C ILE A 149 10.54 2.62 -15.84
#